data_a8f7c5e0fb89d82930f32bf58fc4230f
#
_entry.id   a8f7c5e0fb89d82930f32bf58fc4230f
#
_cell.length_a   1.000
_cell.length_b   1.000
_cell.length_c   1.000
_cell.angle_alpha   90.00
_cell.angle_beta   90.00
_cell.angle_gamma   90.00
#
_symmetry.space_group_name_H-M   'P 1'
#
loop_
_entity.id
_entity.type
_entity.pdbx_description
1 polymer ?
#
loop_
_entity_poly.entity_id
_entity_poly.type
_entity_poly.pdbx_seq_one_letter_code
_entity_poly.pdbx_strand_id
1 'polypeptide(L)'
;MIDASSGGKTGFNYRGLKNSIGLFAPPVATLIWPQWLRTLPPQQFLCGFAEMLKTGLIADQCLWSRLLQYDLDTMDIDALTPLIRDCVAVKEQIVAADPREEGIRKTLNFGHTFGHALEELSHTQATPLDHGYAVLYGMIAELYLSVVKLACPKEPLQQLTQLMLHAYGKPQCKCSDRDPLIALMQQDKKNEHAEEINCTLLQAVGQPLINQLITPQEAAEALDYLFSI
;
A
#
# COMPACT_ATOMS: atom_id res chain seq x y z
N MET A 1 -11.48 -1.62 4.82
CA MET A 1 -11.99 -0.64 5.80
C MET A 1 -12.20 0.73 5.16
N ILE A 2 -11.16 1.33 4.64
CA ILE A 2 -11.21 2.74 4.21
C ILE A 2 -11.03 2.90 2.70
N ASP A 3 -10.50 1.92 2.01
CA ASP A 3 -9.97 2.14 0.67
C ASP A 3 -10.93 1.76 -0.45
N ALA A 4 -11.57 0.63 -0.40
CA ALA A 4 -12.42 0.14 -1.48
C ALA A 4 -13.74 0.90 -1.63
N SER A 5 -14.30 1.50 -0.58
CA SER A 5 -15.61 2.13 -0.58
C SER A 5 -15.65 3.54 -1.15
N SER A 6 -14.52 4.26 -1.12
CA SER A 6 -14.41 5.65 -1.62
C SER A 6 -13.64 5.72 -2.92
N GLY A 7 -14.05 6.64 -3.81
CA GLY A 7 -13.32 6.94 -5.04
C GLY A 7 -13.86 6.31 -6.32
N GLY A 8 -14.95 5.54 -6.24
CA GLY A 8 -15.75 5.11 -7.41
C GLY A 8 -15.05 4.17 -8.39
N LYS A 9 -13.89 3.60 -8.06
CA LYS A 9 -13.24 2.58 -8.90
C LYS A 9 -13.98 1.26 -8.77
N THR A 10 -14.60 0.79 -9.85
CA THR A 10 -15.32 -0.50 -9.93
C THR A 10 -14.59 -1.40 -10.90
N GLY A 11 -13.51 -2.04 -10.45
CA GLY A 11 -12.74 -2.94 -11.30
C GLY A 11 -12.93 -4.40 -10.90
N PHE A 12 -12.87 -5.31 -11.87
CA PHE A 12 -12.75 -6.72 -11.62
C PHE A 12 -11.65 -7.36 -12.48
N ASN A 13 -11.14 -8.48 -11.99
CA ASN A 13 -10.06 -9.19 -12.64
C ASN A 13 -10.61 -10.00 -13.81
N TYR A 14 -9.97 -9.96 -14.96
CA TYR A 14 -10.36 -10.72 -16.13
C TYR A 14 -9.13 -11.29 -16.84
N ARG A 15 -9.14 -12.59 -17.13
CA ARG A 15 -8.05 -13.33 -17.81
C ARG A 15 -6.68 -13.12 -17.19
N GLY A 16 -6.59 -13.15 -15.85
CA GLY A 16 -5.33 -12.98 -15.13
C GLY A 16 -4.85 -11.52 -15.00
N LEU A 17 -5.58 -10.54 -15.54
CA LEU A 17 -5.26 -9.13 -15.42
C LEU A 17 -6.09 -8.50 -14.30
N LYS A 18 -5.42 -7.93 -13.28
CA LYS A 18 -6.06 -7.26 -12.15
C LYS A 18 -6.74 -5.97 -12.62
N ASN A 19 -7.99 -5.74 -12.15
CA ASN A 19 -8.78 -4.53 -12.43
C ASN A 19 -8.81 -4.15 -13.93
N SER A 20 -8.87 -5.15 -14.83
CA SER A 20 -8.75 -4.91 -16.28
C SER A 20 -10.03 -4.39 -16.91
N ILE A 21 -11.18 -4.67 -16.29
CA ILE A 21 -12.49 -4.17 -16.72
C ILE A 21 -13.12 -3.44 -15.53
N GLY A 22 -13.51 -2.18 -15.73
CA GLY A 22 -14.14 -1.37 -14.70
C GLY A 22 -14.52 0.02 -15.18
N LEU A 23 -15.19 0.74 -14.31
CA LEU A 23 -15.68 2.10 -14.56
C LEU A 23 -15.32 2.99 -13.36
N PHE A 24 -15.30 4.29 -13.58
CA PHE A 24 -15.41 5.26 -12.49
C PHE A 24 -16.90 5.52 -12.25
N ALA A 25 -17.46 4.91 -11.21
CA ALA A 25 -18.87 5.05 -10.82
C ALA A 25 -18.94 5.49 -9.35
N PRO A 26 -18.93 6.81 -9.08
CA PRO A 26 -19.00 7.31 -7.71
C PRO A 26 -20.33 6.91 -7.07
N PRO A 27 -20.34 6.42 -5.83
CA PRO A 27 -21.57 6.13 -5.10
C PRO A 27 -22.30 7.41 -4.73
N VAL A 28 -23.63 7.32 -4.58
CA VAL A 28 -24.45 8.44 -4.06
C VAL A 28 -24.11 8.76 -2.60
N ALA A 29 -23.79 7.73 -1.82
CA ALA A 29 -23.32 7.84 -0.44
C ALA A 29 -22.50 6.61 -0.06
N THR A 30 -21.52 6.81 0.82
CA THR A 30 -20.75 5.72 1.43
C THR A 30 -21.03 5.72 2.93
N LEU A 31 -21.56 4.59 3.45
CA LEU A 31 -21.82 4.40 4.86
C LEU A 31 -20.72 3.54 5.46
N ILE A 32 -20.01 4.10 6.46
CA ILE A 32 -18.92 3.41 7.16
C ILE A 32 -19.38 3.18 8.60
N TRP A 33 -19.56 1.90 8.97
CA TRP A 33 -19.99 1.50 10.30
C TRP A 33 -18.90 0.64 10.96
N PRO A 34 -18.01 1.21 11.79
CA PRO A 34 -16.83 0.50 12.32
C PRO A 34 -17.19 -0.76 13.14
N GLN A 35 -18.39 -0.84 13.72
CA GLN A 35 -18.81 -2.00 14.52
C GLN A 35 -18.83 -3.33 13.71
N TRP A 36 -18.96 -3.28 12.39
CA TRP A 36 -18.86 -4.48 11.56
C TRP A 36 -17.47 -5.12 11.58
N LEU A 37 -16.44 -4.38 11.98
CA LEU A 37 -15.08 -4.91 12.14
C LEU A 37 -15.00 -5.96 13.26
N ARG A 38 -15.96 -6.00 14.19
CA ARG A 38 -16.01 -7.00 15.28
C ARG A 38 -16.15 -8.44 14.79
N THR A 39 -16.71 -8.64 13.60
CA THR A 39 -16.90 -9.96 12.99
C THR A 39 -15.88 -10.24 11.87
N LEU A 40 -15.00 -9.28 11.59
CA LEU A 40 -13.98 -9.45 10.58
C LEU A 40 -12.84 -10.36 11.11
N PRO A 41 -12.38 -11.34 10.33
CA PRO A 41 -11.21 -12.12 10.72
C PRO A 41 -10.00 -11.23 10.99
N PRO A 42 -9.17 -11.52 12.01
CA PRO A 42 -8.02 -10.68 12.37
C PRO A 42 -7.08 -10.39 11.19
N GLN A 43 -6.83 -11.37 10.33
CA GLN A 43 -6.02 -11.19 9.13
C GLN A 43 -6.59 -10.14 8.18
N GLN A 44 -7.92 -10.14 7.98
CA GLN A 44 -8.60 -9.14 7.14
C GLN A 44 -8.67 -7.75 7.81
N PHE A 45 -8.70 -7.71 9.14
CA PHE A 45 -8.54 -6.47 9.89
C PHE A 45 -7.15 -5.86 9.63
N LEU A 46 -6.08 -6.66 9.72
CA LEU A 46 -4.73 -6.23 9.42
C LEU A 46 -4.57 -5.76 7.97
N CYS A 47 -5.22 -6.44 7.00
CA CYS A 47 -5.26 -5.95 5.61
C CYS A 47 -5.81 -4.53 5.50
N GLY A 48 -6.91 -4.24 6.19
CA GLY A 48 -7.47 -2.89 6.22
C GLY A 48 -6.59 -1.89 6.97
N PHE A 49 -5.91 -2.32 8.03
CA PHE A 49 -5.02 -1.46 8.80
C PHE A 49 -3.75 -1.08 8.03
N ALA A 50 -3.23 -1.98 7.17
CA ALA A 50 -2.12 -1.66 6.26
C ALA A 50 -2.45 -0.47 5.34
N GLU A 51 -3.68 -0.39 4.83
CA GLU A 51 -4.15 0.74 4.03
C GLU A 51 -4.28 2.04 4.86
N MET A 52 -4.62 1.92 6.16
CA MET A 52 -4.60 3.07 7.07
C MET A 52 -3.17 3.56 7.29
N LEU A 53 -2.20 2.66 7.48
CA LEU A 53 -0.77 2.99 7.59
C LEU A 53 -0.27 3.70 6.33
N LYS A 54 -0.64 3.22 5.14
CA LYS A 54 -0.35 3.91 3.87
C LYS A 54 -0.89 5.35 3.90
N THR A 55 -2.15 5.50 4.30
CA THR A 55 -2.78 6.81 4.38
C THR A 55 -2.04 7.74 5.36
N GLY A 56 -1.62 7.24 6.52
CA GLY A 56 -0.82 8.01 7.47
C GLY A 56 0.51 8.47 6.89
N LEU A 57 1.23 7.59 6.18
CA LEU A 57 2.51 7.91 5.56
C LEU A 57 2.39 8.99 4.46
N ILE A 58 1.32 8.98 3.67
CA ILE A 58 1.14 9.97 2.59
C ILE A 58 0.47 11.26 3.06
N ALA A 59 -0.21 11.26 4.22
CA ALA A 59 -0.97 12.41 4.71
C ALA A 59 -0.14 13.37 5.55
N ASP A 60 0.23 12.96 6.75
CA ASP A 60 0.98 13.79 7.69
C ASP A 60 1.53 12.99 8.89
N GLN A 61 2.50 13.61 9.58
CA GLN A 61 3.17 13.03 10.74
C GLN A 61 2.22 12.79 11.94
N CYS A 62 1.18 13.59 12.10
CA CYS A 62 0.24 13.45 13.22
C CYS A 62 -0.60 12.17 13.07
N LEU A 63 -1.18 11.96 11.88
CA LEU A 63 -1.94 10.75 11.60
C LEU A 63 -1.05 9.51 11.66
N TRP A 64 0.17 9.58 11.08
CA TRP A 64 1.16 8.51 11.14
C TRP A 64 1.46 8.09 12.58
N SER A 65 1.80 9.07 13.46
CA SER A 65 2.12 8.80 14.86
C SER A 65 0.95 8.18 15.63
N ARG A 66 -0.28 8.62 15.37
CA ARG A 66 -1.48 8.07 16.02
C ARG A 66 -1.77 6.63 15.56
N LEU A 67 -1.54 6.31 14.29
CA LEU A 67 -1.67 4.95 13.78
C LEU A 67 -0.64 4.00 14.39
N LEU A 68 0.60 4.45 14.57
CA LEU A 68 1.64 3.66 15.25
C LEU A 68 1.35 3.41 16.74
N GLN A 69 0.60 4.31 17.39
CA GLN A 69 0.21 4.16 18.79
C GLN A 69 -1.02 3.27 19.00
N TYR A 70 -1.72 2.91 17.91
CA TYR A 70 -2.88 2.03 18.02
C TYR A 70 -2.45 0.61 18.38
N ASP A 71 -3.08 0.06 19.42
CA ASP A 71 -2.81 -1.28 19.91
C ASP A 71 -3.52 -2.33 19.04
N LEU A 72 -2.74 -3.04 18.22
CA LEU A 72 -3.23 -4.09 17.33
C LEU A 72 -3.60 -5.39 18.08
N ASP A 73 -3.09 -5.58 19.29
CA ASP A 73 -3.39 -6.79 20.07
C ASP A 73 -4.80 -6.73 20.67
N THR A 74 -5.24 -5.55 21.08
CA THR A 74 -6.59 -5.35 21.63
C THR A 74 -7.66 -5.14 20.57
N MET A 75 -7.28 -4.62 19.40
CA MET A 75 -8.19 -4.27 18.29
C MET A 75 -9.43 -3.46 18.77
N ASP A 76 -9.22 -2.46 19.63
CA ASP A 76 -10.28 -1.61 20.16
C ASP A 76 -10.92 -0.78 19.04
N ILE A 77 -12.18 -1.12 18.68
CA ILE A 77 -12.92 -0.46 17.60
C ILE A 77 -13.28 0.99 17.94
N ASP A 78 -13.51 1.29 19.21
CA ASP A 78 -13.88 2.65 19.63
C ASP A 78 -12.67 3.58 19.52
N ALA A 79 -11.48 3.10 19.88
CA ALA A 79 -10.21 3.80 19.65
C ALA A 79 -9.84 3.89 18.16
N LEU A 80 -10.21 2.89 17.34
CA LEU A 80 -9.95 2.88 15.89
C LEU A 80 -10.85 3.84 15.11
N THR A 81 -12.08 4.03 15.55
CA THR A 81 -13.11 4.81 14.83
C THR A 81 -12.65 6.22 14.42
N PRO A 82 -12.03 7.04 15.28
CA PRO A 82 -11.50 8.34 14.86
C PRO A 82 -10.37 8.24 13.83
N LEU A 83 -9.53 7.20 13.90
CA LEU A 83 -8.46 6.97 12.91
C LEU A 83 -9.04 6.60 11.53
N ILE A 84 -10.08 5.76 11.49
CA ILE A 84 -10.81 5.45 10.25
C ILE A 84 -11.37 6.73 9.64
N ARG A 85 -12.06 7.56 10.43
CA ARG A 85 -12.64 8.83 9.96
C ARG A 85 -11.58 9.73 9.34
N ASP A 86 -10.43 9.88 10.00
CA ASP A 86 -9.37 10.77 9.55
C ASP A 86 -8.71 10.21 8.26
N CYS A 87 -8.50 8.90 8.16
CA CYS A 87 -8.02 8.26 6.92
C CYS A 87 -9.02 8.42 5.75
N VAL A 88 -10.32 8.28 6.01
CA VAL A 88 -11.36 8.49 5.00
C VAL A 88 -11.36 9.93 4.53
N ALA A 89 -11.26 10.89 5.44
CA ALA A 89 -11.20 12.31 5.09
C ALA A 89 -10.01 12.65 4.18
N VAL A 90 -8.82 12.09 4.46
CA VAL A 90 -7.64 12.24 3.59
C VAL A 90 -7.93 11.69 2.19
N LYS A 91 -8.47 10.48 2.11
CA LYS A 91 -8.78 9.88 0.81
C LYS A 91 -9.82 10.67 0.03
N GLU A 92 -10.87 11.13 0.69
CA GLU A 92 -11.91 11.96 0.05
C GLU A 92 -11.35 13.26 -0.50
N GLN A 93 -10.46 13.94 0.23
CA GLN A 93 -9.78 15.14 -0.25
C GLN A 93 -8.93 14.85 -1.50
N ILE A 94 -8.16 13.77 -1.50
CA ILE A 94 -7.34 13.37 -2.65
C ILE A 94 -8.22 13.02 -3.86
N VAL A 95 -9.30 12.26 -3.66
CA VAL A 95 -10.23 11.86 -4.73
C VAL A 95 -11.00 13.06 -5.28
N ALA A 96 -11.41 14.01 -4.42
CA ALA A 96 -12.08 15.23 -4.85
C ALA A 96 -11.17 16.14 -5.69
N ALA A 97 -9.88 16.20 -5.34
CA ALA A 97 -8.89 16.97 -6.08
C ALA A 97 -8.52 16.32 -7.43
N ASP A 98 -8.58 14.99 -7.52
CA ASP A 98 -8.21 14.23 -8.72
C ASP A 98 -9.10 12.98 -8.90
N PRO A 99 -10.33 13.16 -9.41
CA PRO A 99 -11.28 12.05 -9.55
C PRO A 99 -10.82 10.94 -10.51
N ARG A 100 -9.98 11.27 -11.50
CA ARG A 100 -9.55 10.35 -12.57
C ARG A 100 -8.18 9.75 -12.40
N GLU A 101 -7.44 10.12 -11.31
CA GLU A 101 -6.10 9.61 -11.04
C GLU A 101 -5.05 10.00 -12.10
N GLU A 102 -5.14 11.21 -12.59
CA GLU A 102 -4.16 11.76 -13.53
C GLU A 102 -2.97 12.42 -12.81
N GLY A 103 -3.15 12.84 -11.55
CA GLY A 103 -2.18 13.57 -10.74
C GLY A 103 -2.08 13.05 -9.30
N ILE A 104 -2.48 13.90 -8.33
CA ILE A 104 -2.27 13.68 -6.89
C ILE A 104 -2.87 12.36 -6.38
N ARG A 105 -3.93 11.85 -6.97
CA ARG A 105 -4.53 10.57 -6.57
C ARG A 105 -3.59 9.39 -6.75
N LYS A 106 -2.57 9.50 -7.61
CA LYS A 106 -1.51 8.49 -7.75
C LYS A 106 -0.72 8.29 -6.46
N THR A 107 -0.75 9.23 -5.51
CA THR A 107 -0.12 9.07 -4.19
C THR A 107 -0.71 7.89 -3.41
N LEU A 108 -1.99 7.56 -3.65
CA LEU A 108 -2.64 6.38 -3.06
C LEU A 108 -2.03 5.05 -3.54
N ASN A 109 -1.20 5.07 -4.58
CA ASN A 109 -0.47 3.90 -5.07
C ASN A 109 0.86 3.66 -4.35
N PHE A 110 1.19 4.43 -3.31
CA PHE A 110 2.35 4.16 -2.46
C PHE A 110 2.27 2.73 -1.90
N GLY A 111 3.35 1.96 -2.03
CA GLY A 111 3.41 0.54 -1.67
C GLY A 111 2.80 -0.42 -2.71
N HIS A 112 2.11 0.08 -3.73
CA HIS A 112 1.36 -0.79 -4.64
C HIS A 112 2.19 -1.32 -5.80
N THR A 113 3.29 -0.68 -6.20
CA THR A 113 4.12 -1.18 -7.30
C THR A 113 4.76 -2.51 -6.91
N PHE A 114 5.42 -2.57 -5.77
CA PHE A 114 5.96 -3.81 -5.22
C PHE A 114 4.84 -4.71 -4.68
N GLY A 115 3.84 -4.15 -4.03
CA GLY A 115 2.72 -4.88 -3.45
C GLY A 115 1.96 -5.71 -4.48
N HIS A 116 1.60 -5.15 -5.61
CA HIS A 116 0.89 -5.88 -6.67
C HIS A 116 1.74 -7.01 -7.25
N ALA A 117 3.04 -6.80 -7.43
CA ALA A 117 3.93 -7.86 -7.91
C ALA A 117 4.02 -9.02 -6.90
N LEU A 118 4.13 -8.71 -5.59
CA LEU A 118 4.14 -9.70 -4.51
C LEU A 118 2.81 -10.48 -4.44
N GLU A 119 1.68 -9.78 -4.53
CA GLU A 119 0.35 -10.37 -4.55
C GLU A 119 0.18 -11.31 -5.76
N GLU A 120 0.52 -10.85 -6.97
CA GLU A 120 0.39 -11.62 -8.21
C GLU A 120 1.26 -12.88 -8.18
N LEU A 121 2.53 -12.75 -7.78
CA LEU A 121 3.42 -13.91 -7.65
C LEU A 121 2.86 -14.93 -6.64
N SER A 122 2.26 -14.46 -5.55
CA SER A 122 1.72 -15.33 -4.50
C SER A 122 0.54 -16.19 -4.96
N HIS A 123 -0.19 -15.79 -6.00
CA HIS A 123 -1.28 -16.60 -6.57
C HIS A 123 -0.80 -17.92 -7.17
N THR A 124 0.49 -18.07 -7.41
CA THR A 124 1.10 -19.35 -7.81
C THR A 124 1.43 -20.28 -6.62
N GLN A 125 1.29 -19.77 -5.39
CA GLN A 125 1.64 -20.47 -4.16
C GLN A 125 0.39 -21.13 -3.53
N ALA A 126 0.62 -22.06 -2.59
CA ALA A 126 -0.47 -22.77 -1.90
C ALA A 126 -1.34 -21.85 -1.03
N THR A 127 -0.76 -20.79 -0.50
CA THR A 127 -1.44 -19.75 0.30
C THR A 127 -1.17 -18.39 -0.33
N PRO A 128 -2.09 -17.84 -1.13
CA PRO A 128 -1.97 -16.52 -1.69
C PRO A 128 -1.84 -15.44 -0.61
N LEU A 129 -1.05 -14.42 -0.89
CA LEU A 129 -0.86 -13.28 0.00
C LEU A 129 -2.06 -12.35 -0.10
N ASP A 130 -2.64 -11.98 1.03
CA ASP A 130 -3.70 -10.99 1.06
C ASP A 130 -3.19 -9.60 0.67
N HIS A 131 -4.02 -8.84 -0.04
CA HIS A 131 -3.68 -7.52 -0.59
C HIS A 131 -3.01 -6.58 0.42
N GLY A 132 -3.58 -6.43 1.62
CA GLY A 132 -3.04 -5.51 2.63
C GLY A 132 -1.64 -5.90 3.11
N TYR A 133 -1.34 -7.20 3.21
CA TYR A 133 0.01 -7.68 3.50
C TYR A 133 0.97 -7.35 2.37
N ALA A 134 0.55 -7.60 1.13
CA ALA A 134 1.34 -7.27 -0.05
C ALA A 134 1.68 -5.78 -0.12
N VAL A 135 0.68 -4.91 0.12
CA VAL A 135 0.87 -3.45 0.16
C VAL A 135 1.81 -3.03 1.30
N LEU A 136 1.69 -3.65 2.49
CA LEU A 136 2.60 -3.38 3.61
C LEU A 136 4.05 -3.67 3.25
N TYR A 137 4.32 -4.85 2.68
CA TYR A 137 5.66 -5.21 2.23
C TYR A 137 6.16 -4.29 1.11
N GLY A 138 5.27 -3.91 0.19
CA GLY A 138 5.57 -2.95 -0.86
C GLY A 138 5.91 -1.56 -0.30
N MET A 139 5.22 -1.10 0.74
CA MET A 139 5.57 0.16 1.41
C MET A 139 6.96 0.13 2.02
N ILE A 140 7.39 -1.00 2.58
CA ILE A 140 8.75 -1.14 3.14
C ILE A 140 9.80 -1.02 2.02
N ALA A 141 9.58 -1.68 0.87
CA ALA A 141 10.48 -1.59 -0.28
C ALA A 141 10.53 -0.15 -0.84
N GLU A 142 9.37 0.51 -0.98
CA GLU A 142 9.31 1.90 -1.46
C GLU A 142 9.86 2.90 -0.45
N LEU A 143 9.73 2.67 0.87
CA LEU A 143 10.40 3.47 1.91
C LEU A 143 11.91 3.28 1.87
N TYR A 144 12.42 2.06 1.64
CA TYR A 144 13.85 1.84 1.45
C TYR A 144 14.37 2.68 0.29
N LEU A 145 13.71 2.65 -0.85
CA LEU A 145 14.05 3.50 -2.01
C LEU A 145 13.94 4.99 -1.69
N SER A 146 12.94 5.39 -0.93
CA SER A 146 12.76 6.77 -0.47
C SER A 146 13.96 7.25 0.35
N VAL A 147 14.48 6.40 1.23
CA VAL A 147 15.69 6.69 2.02
C VAL A 147 16.92 6.80 1.11
N VAL A 148 17.09 5.86 0.18
CA VAL A 148 18.32 5.79 -0.65
C VAL A 148 18.33 6.88 -1.73
N LYS A 149 17.20 7.11 -2.41
CA LYS A 149 17.12 8.04 -3.57
C LYS A 149 16.78 9.47 -3.17
N LEU A 150 15.93 9.67 -2.15
CA LEU A 150 15.37 10.98 -1.82
C LEU A 150 15.88 11.51 -0.47
N ALA A 151 16.78 10.77 0.20
CA ALA A 151 17.25 11.08 1.56
C ALA A 151 16.09 11.24 2.58
N CYS A 152 14.99 10.50 2.38
CA CYS A 152 13.90 10.41 3.35
C CYS A 152 14.46 10.00 4.72
N PRO A 153 13.95 10.55 5.84
CA PRO A 153 14.31 10.08 7.16
C PRO A 153 14.12 8.56 7.31
N LYS A 154 15.02 7.90 8.04
CA LYS A 154 14.99 6.43 8.20
C LYS A 154 13.92 5.96 9.18
N GLU A 155 13.44 6.84 10.05
CA GLU A 155 12.52 6.52 11.13
C GLU A 155 11.22 5.88 10.64
N PRO A 156 10.52 6.37 9.60
CA PRO A 156 9.30 5.73 9.10
C PRO A 156 9.55 4.30 8.59
N LEU A 157 10.69 4.05 7.92
CA LEU A 157 11.09 2.72 7.49
C LEU A 157 11.28 1.78 8.68
N GLN A 158 12.03 2.22 9.71
CA GLN A 158 12.27 1.43 10.91
C GLN A 158 10.99 1.14 11.68
N GLN A 159 10.12 2.14 11.85
CA GLN A 159 8.84 2.02 12.54
C GLN A 159 7.91 1.03 11.83
N LEU A 160 7.79 1.16 10.50
CA LEU A 160 6.94 0.25 9.72
C LEU A 160 7.49 -1.19 9.72
N THR A 161 8.81 -1.35 9.64
CA THR A 161 9.47 -2.66 9.71
C THR A 161 9.23 -3.33 11.07
N GLN A 162 9.34 -2.60 12.17
CA GLN A 162 9.06 -3.12 13.50
C GLN A 162 7.60 -3.55 13.66
N LEU A 163 6.66 -2.71 13.21
CA LEU A 163 5.24 -3.02 13.23
C LEU A 163 4.93 -4.26 12.36
N MET A 164 5.53 -4.36 11.18
CA MET A 164 5.42 -5.54 10.32
C MET A 164 5.85 -6.80 11.06
N LEU A 165 7.03 -6.81 11.66
CA LEU A 165 7.56 -7.97 12.38
C LEU A 165 6.69 -8.38 13.56
N HIS A 166 6.08 -7.40 14.24
CA HIS A 166 5.19 -7.64 15.38
C HIS A 166 3.85 -8.25 14.95
N ALA A 167 3.17 -7.65 13.98
CA ALA A 167 1.76 -7.94 13.71
C ALA A 167 1.50 -8.74 12.42
N TYR A 168 2.36 -8.62 11.40
CA TYR A 168 2.14 -9.21 10.08
C TYR A 168 3.05 -10.41 9.79
N GLY A 169 4.21 -10.46 10.44
CA GLY A 169 5.26 -11.43 10.12
C GLY A 169 6.07 -11.05 8.88
N LYS A 170 7.07 -11.87 8.57
CA LYS A 170 7.96 -11.66 7.43
C LYS A 170 7.34 -12.12 6.12
N PRO A 171 7.66 -11.48 4.99
CA PRO A 171 7.25 -11.98 3.68
C PRO A 171 7.83 -13.38 3.42
N GLN A 172 7.00 -14.27 2.87
CA GLN A 172 7.40 -15.65 2.52
C GLN A 172 8.04 -15.68 1.11
N CYS A 173 9.06 -14.85 0.90
CA CYS A 173 9.74 -14.72 -0.39
C CYS A 173 11.14 -15.33 -0.34
N LYS A 174 11.59 -15.85 -1.49
CA LYS A 174 12.93 -16.42 -1.69
C LYS A 174 13.75 -15.52 -2.61
N CYS A 175 15.06 -15.61 -2.55
CA CYS A 175 15.93 -14.88 -3.49
C CYS A 175 15.61 -15.21 -4.96
N SER A 176 15.10 -16.42 -5.26
CA SER A 176 14.66 -16.83 -6.60
C SER A 176 13.42 -16.07 -7.11
N ASP A 177 12.68 -15.41 -6.23
CA ASP A 177 11.45 -14.70 -6.58
C ASP A 177 11.73 -13.28 -7.07
N ARG A 178 12.97 -12.80 -6.89
CA ARG A 178 13.39 -11.44 -7.24
C ARG A 178 13.17 -11.10 -8.72
N ASP A 179 13.73 -11.90 -9.62
CA ASP A 179 13.65 -11.63 -11.05
C ASP A 179 12.21 -11.75 -11.59
N PRO A 180 11.39 -12.76 -11.19
CA PRO A 180 9.96 -12.77 -11.46
C PRO A 180 9.21 -11.54 -10.97
N LEU A 181 9.50 -11.04 -9.76
CA LEU A 181 8.87 -9.84 -9.21
C LEU A 181 9.21 -8.59 -10.03
N ILE A 182 10.47 -8.43 -10.42
CA ILE A 182 10.90 -7.31 -11.28
C ILE A 182 10.18 -7.37 -12.63
N ALA A 183 10.08 -8.56 -13.24
CA ALA A 183 9.35 -8.73 -14.49
C ALA A 183 7.87 -8.35 -14.38
N LEU A 184 7.21 -8.71 -13.26
CA LEU A 184 5.83 -8.31 -12.98
C LEU A 184 5.69 -6.79 -12.81
N MET A 185 6.62 -6.15 -12.09
CA MET A 185 6.61 -4.69 -11.93
C MET A 185 6.79 -3.96 -13.28
N GLN A 186 7.65 -4.47 -14.16
CA GLN A 186 7.85 -3.90 -15.50
C GLN A 186 6.62 -4.01 -16.40
N GLN A 187 5.76 -5.00 -16.19
CA GLN A 187 4.51 -5.20 -16.94
C GLN A 187 3.35 -4.32 -16.43
N ASP A 188 3.53 -3.57 -15.33
CA ASP A 188 2.48 -2.69 -14.81
C ASP A 188 2.12 -1.62 -15.86
N LYS A 189 0.82 -1.42 -16.06
CA LYS A 189 0.26 -0.44 -17.02
C LYS A 189 0.69 1.01 -16.75
N LYS A 190 1.28 1.29 -15.61
CA LYS A 190 1.79 2.63 -15.23
C LYS A 190 3.14 2.96 -15.90
N ASN A 191 3.80 1.96 -16.47
CA ASN A 191 5.10 2.15 -17.12
C ASN A 191 4.92 2.59 -18.56
N GLU A 192 5.57 3.67 -18.94
CA GLU A 192 5.60 4.17 -20.31
C GLU A 192 6.73 3.48 -21.13
N HIS A 193 7.76 2.99 -20.46
CA HIS A 193 8.92 2.30 -21.07
C HIS A 193 9.20 0.98 -20.33
N ALA A 194 9.57 -0.05 -21.09
CA ALA A 194 9.80 -1.41 -20.56
C ALA A 194 11.03 -1.52 -19.62
N GLU A 195 11.92 -0.55 -19.63
CA GLU A 195 13.15 -0.55 -18.83
C GLU A 195 13.03 0.19 -17.49
N GLU A 196 11.91 0.89 -17.26
CA GLU A 196 11.69 1.70 -16.09
C GLU A 196 10.44 1.23 -15.33
N ILE A 197 10.50 1.30 -14.01
CA ILE A 197 9.40 0.96 -13.14
C ILE A 197 8.92 2.24 -12.47
N ASN A 198 7.64 2.59 -12.65
CA ASN A 198 7.04 3.79 -12.07
C ASN A 198 6.46 3.47 -10.69
N CYS A 199 6.92 4.19 -9.67
CA CYS A 199 6.41 4.06 -8.30
C CYS A 199 6.15 5.43 -7.64
N THR A 200 5.55 5.40 -6.46
CA THR A 200 5.43 6.55 -5.59
C THR A 200 6.46 6.42 -4.46
N LEU A 201 7.25 7.44 -4.22
CA LEU A 201 8.22 7.49 -3.13
C LEU A 201 7.89 8.64 -2.17
N LEU A 202 8.49 8.64 -0.99
CA LEU A 202 8.31 9.70 0.00
C LEU A 202 9.59 10.51 0.17
N GLN A 203 9.50 11.83 0.14
CA GLN A 203 10.57 12.70 0.59
C GLN A 203 10.60 12.79 2.12
N ALA A 204 9.42 12.75 2.74
CA ALA A 204 9.17 12.62 4.17
C ALA A 204 7.74 12.13 4.37
N VAL A 205 7.35 11.77 5.60
CA VAL A 205 5.93 11.54 5.94
C VAL A 205 5.10 12.77 5.58
N GLY A 206 4.01 12.56 4.82
CA GLY A 206 3.16 13.63 4.29
C GLY A 206 3.71 14.32 3.03
N GLN A 207 4.81 13.84 2.47
CA GLN A 207 5.42 14.43 1.26
C GLN A 207 5.62 13.36 0.18
N PRO A 208 4.55 12.78 -0.38
CA PRO A 208 4.64 11.79 -1.44
C PRO A 208 5.02 12.44 -2.78
N LEU A 209 5.91 11.78 -3.51
CA LEU A 209 6.32 12.13 -4.86
C LEU A 209 5.86 11.02 -5.82
N ILE A 210 4.96 11.35 -6.72
CA ILE A 210 4.45 10.45 -7.77
C ILE A 210 5.42 10.37 -8.95
N ASN A 211 5.24 9.33 -9.78
CA ASN A 211 5.98 9.14 -11.03
C ASN A 211 7.50 9.12 -10.82
N GLN A 212 7.95 8.46 -9.75
CA GLN A 212 9.36 8.24 -9.50
C GLN A 212 9.81 7.00 -10.28
N LEU A 213 10.70 7.20 -11.23
CA LEU A 213 11.24 6.11 -12.04
C LEU A 213 12.39 5.44 -11.30
N ILE A 214 12.34 4.12 -11.25
CA ILE A 214 13.39 3.27 -10.70
C ILE A 214 13.84 2.25 -11.76
N THR A 215 15.12 1.91 -11.71
CA THR A 215 15.70 0.86 -12.56
C THR A 215 15.40 -0.53 -11.99
N PRO A 216 15.46 -1.59 -12.81
CA PRO A 216 15.39 -2.97 -12.31
C PRO A 216 16.43 -3.29 -11.23
N GLN A 217 17.62 -2.68 -11.30
CA GLN A 217 18.66 -2.84 -10.30
C GLN A 217 18.23 -2.24 -8.93
N GLU A 218 17.68 -1.04 -8.94
CA GLU A 218 17.15 -0.40 -7.71
C GLU A 218 15.98 -1.19 -7.12
N ALA A 219 15.10 -1.74 -7.96
CA ALA A 219 14.03 -2.63 -7.52
C ALA A 219 14.62 -3.91 -6.89
N ALA A 220 15.67 -4.49 -7.47
CA ALA A 220 16.37 -5.65 -6.89
C ALA A 220 16.92 -5.34 -5.49
N GLU A 221 17.57 -4.19 -5.31
CA GLU A 221 18.13 -3.76 -4.02
C GLU A 221 17.03 -3.59 -2.95
N ALA A 222 15.87 -3.02 -3.34
CA ALA A 222 14.74 -2.89 -2.43
C ALA A 222 14.13 -4.25 -2.04
N LEU A 223 14.05 -5.20 -2.97
CA LEU A 223 13.62 -6.57 -2.69
C LEU A 223 14.63 -7.31 -1.81
N ASP A 224 15.93 -7.18 -2.08
CA ASP A 224 16.99 -7.79 -1.27
C ASP A 224 16.95 -7.25 0.17
N TYR A 225 16.70 -5.95 0.35
CA TYR A 225 16.44 -5.37 1.67
C TYR A 225 15.22 -6.02 2.34
N LEU A 226 14.08 -6.07 1.65
CA LEU A 226 12.84 -6.66 2.18
C LEU A 226 13.01 -8.14 2.57
N PHE A 227 13.77 -8.92 1.79
CA PHE A 227 14.01 -10.35 2.05
C PHE A 227 15.02 -10.57 3.19
N SER A 228 15.87 -9.58 3.49
CA SER A 228 16.86 -9.65 4.56
C SER A 228 16.30 -9.36 5.96
N ILE A 229 15.10 -8.76 6.05
CA ILE A 229 14.43 -8.48 7.32
C ILE A 229 13.95 -9.81 7.92
#